data_c3537e1b3b4f87236bc51cca24b2411c
#
_entry.id   c3537e1b3b4f87236bc51cca24b2411c
#
_cell.length_a   1.000
_cell.length_b   1.000
_cell.length_c   1.000
_cell.angle_alpha   90.00
_cell.angle_beta   90.00
_cell.angle_gamma   90.00
#
_symmetry.space_group_name_H-M   'P 1'
#
loop_
_entity.id
_entity.type
_entity.pdbx_description
1 polymer ?
#
loop_
_entity_poly.entity_id
_entity_poly.type
_entity_poly.pdbx_seq_one_letter_code
_entity_poly.pdbx_strand_id
1 'polypeptide(L)'
;TAYRRQRQMCIRDRHDEAVLNKWKNSTYTGSDTDVFSGCSGYDYISAHLGYRYVVQQSSIDFHSVLDDTATLYLTVANTGFSSAYTKFTTDLILTSKDTGKSEKVETTIDNRSIAGNDFSEFKLSLNVRSLKKGTYTVSLRMKDPYTKNYIHFANKGYEKSKTVPVGTLTLQ
;
A
#
# COMPACT_ATOMS: atom_id res chain seq x y z
N THR A 1 -16.10 4.57 3.29
CA THR A 1 -16.26 3.14 3.04
C THR A 1 -16.36 2.40 4.36
N ALA A 2 -16.82 1.13 4.39
CA ALA A 2 -17.09 0.34 5.61
C ALA A 2 -15.93 0.35 6.61
N TYR A 3 -14.69 0.23 6.15
CA TYR A 3 -13.50 0.21 7.00
C TYR A 3 -13.25 1.54 7.74
N ARG A 4 -13.54 2.68 7.10
CA ARG A 4 -13.46 4.01 7.75
C ARG A 4 -14.56 4.18 8.80
N ARG A 5 -15.77 3.65 8.54
CA ARG A 5 -16.89 3.65 9.52
C ARG A 5 -16.57 2.80 10.73
N GLN A 6 -15.97 1.62 10.54
CA GLN A 6 -15.59 0.73 11.64
C GLN A 6 -14.51 1.35 12.53
N ARG A 7 -13.50 2.03 11.94
CA ARG A 7 -12.52 2.81 12.73
C ARG A 7 -13.17 3.94 13.53
N GLN A 8 -14.09 4.67 12.93
CA GLN A 8 -14.82 5.73 13.62
C GLN A 8 -15.71 5.19 14.74
N MET A 9 -16.32 4.01 14.56
CA MET A 9 -17.07 3.32 15.63
C MET A 9 -16.16 2.96 16.80
N CYS A 10 -14.99 2.36 16.54
CA CYS A 10 -14.03 2.00 17.60
C CYS A 10 -13.57 3.21 18.42
N ILE A 11 -13.44 4.39 17.81
CA ILE A 11 -13.11 5.62 18.52
C ILE A 11 -14.32 6.10 19.35
N ARG A 12 -15.54 6.09 18.79
CA ARG A 12 -16.74 6.60 19.49
C ARG A 12 -17.16 5.72 20.65
N ASP A 13 -17.06 4.41 20.51
CA ASP A 13 -17.60 3.46 21.51
C ASP A 13 -16.69 3.25 22.71
N ARG A 14 -15.43 3.71 22.67
CA ARG A 14 -14.43 3.47 23.72
C ARG A 14 -13.87 4.72 24.39
N HIS A 15 -14.22 5.90 23.91
CA HIS A 15 -13.71 7.16 24.47
C HIS A 15 -14.83 8.07 24.92
N ASP A 16 -14.62 8.72 26.07
CA ASP A 16 -15.47 9.78 26.58
C ASP A 16 -15.57 10.91 25.54
N GLU A 17 -16.77 11.45 25.38
CA GLU A 17 -17.05 12.56 24.46
C GLU A 17 -16.17 13.79 24.73
N ALA A 18 -15.84 14.05 26.01
CA ALA A 18 -14.92 15.11 26.40
C ALA A 18 -13.51 14.89 25.80
N VAL A 19 -13.00 13.65 25.79
CA VAL A 19 -11.71 13.29 25.20
C VAL A 19 -11.75 13.46 23.67
N LEU A 20 -12.82 13.01 23.02
CA LEU A 20 -13.01 13.17 21.58
C LEU A 20 -13.06 14.64 21.18
N ASN A 21 -13.74 15.48 21.95
CA ASN A 21 -13.80 16.92 21.71
C ASN A 21 -12.43 17.59 21.91
N LYS A 22 -11.66 17.14 22.92
CA LYS A 22 -10.29 17.61 23.11
C LYS A 22 -9.42 17.31 21.90
N TRP A 23 -9.50 16.09 21.33
CA TRP A 23 -8.75 15.73 20.13
C TRP A 23 -9.20 16.50 18.88
N LYS A 24 -10.50 16.75 18.72
CA LYS A 24 -11.02 17.56 17.61
C LYS A 24 -10.54 19.00 17.66
N ASN A 25 -10.37 19.55 18.87
CA ASN A 25 -9.94 20.92 19.10
C ASN A 25 -8.41 21.07 19.23
N SER A 26 -7.65 19.95 19.25
CA SER A 26 -6.18 19.99 19.22
C SER A 26 -5.68 20.02 17.80
N THR A 27 -4.56 20.69 17.59
CA THR A 27 -3.86 20.70 16.30
C THR A 27 -2.68 19.74 16.38
N TYR A 28 -2.57 18.81 15.41
CA TYR A 28 -1.41 17.97 15.27
C TYR A 28 -0.27 18.78 14.61
N THR A 29 0.87 18.81 15.27
CA THR A 29 2.09 19.48 14.77
C THR A 29 3.09 18.39 14.40
N GLY A 30 3.14 18.04 13.12
CA GLY A 30 4.17 17.17 12.55
C GLY A 30 5.33 17.95 11.96
N SER A 31 6.23 17.27 11.25
CA SER A 31 7.25 17.94 10.44
C SER A 31 6.61 18.69 9.26
N ASP A 32 7.31 19.64 8.67
CA ASP A 32 6.82 20.44 7.52
C ASP A 32 6.47 19.56 6.29
N THR A 33 7.03 18.36 6.21
CA THR A 33 6.76 17.39 5.14
C THR A 33 5.59 16.44 5.48
N ASP A 34 5.07 16.48 6.70
CA ASP A 34 3.96 15.62 7.11
C ASP A 34 2.63 16.17 6.59
N VAL A 35 1.98 15.38 5.74
CA VAL A 35 0.68 15.73 5.13
C VAL A 35 -0.46 15.91 6.16
N PHE A 36 -0.25 15.50 7.41
CA PHE A 36 -1.19 15.68 8.52
C PHE A 36 -0.86 16.88 9.40
N SER A 37 0.26 17.55 9.16
CA SER A 37 0.60 18.76 9.93
C SER A 37 -0.50 19.81 9.76
N GLY A 38 -1.00 20.31 10.88
CA GLY A 38 -2.10 21.28 10.93
C GLY A 38 -3.53 20.65 10.96
N CYS A 39 -3.68 19.33 10.81
CA CYS A 39 -4.98 18.69 10.98
C CYS A 39 -5.36 18.57 12.48
N SER A 40 -6.62 18.24 12.77
CA SER A 40 -7.01 17.95 14.15
C SER A 40 -6.37 16.64 14.65
N GLY A 41 -6.07 16.57 15.95
CA GLY A 41 -5.59 15.32 16.56
C GLY A 41 -6.54 14.15 16.33
N TYR A 42 -7.84 14.41 16.25
CA TYR A 42 -8.84 13.40 15.91
C TYR A 42 -8.67 12.86 14.49
N ASP A 43 -8.42 13.73 13.50
CA ASP A 43 -8.22 13.30 12.11
C ASP A 43 -6.91 12.53 11.96
N TYR A 44 -5.84 12.99 12.63
CA TYR A 44 -4.57 12.27 12.67
C TYR A 44 -4.75 10.85 13.23
N ILE A 45 -5.33 10.72 14.43
CA ILE A 45 -5.56 9.41 15.05
C ILE A 45 -6.47 8.55 14.18
N SER A 46 -7.57 9.12 13.66
CA SER A 46 -8.51 8.40 12.80
C SER A 46 -7.86 7.87 11.51
N ALA A 47 -6.93 8.61 10.93
CA ALA A 47 -6.21 8.21 9.73
C ALA A 47 -5.20 7.09 9.98
N HIS A 48 -4.63 7.00 11.20
CA HIS A 48 -3.58 6.05 11.56
C HIS A 48 -4.07 4.84 12.37
N LEU A 49 -5.35 4.79 12.74
CA LEU A 49 -5.92 3.62 13.42
C LEU A 49 -5.85 2.36 12.54
N GLY A 50 -5.25 1.30 13.08
CA GLY A 50 -5.00 0.06 12.35
C GLY A 50 -3.75 0.18 11.48
N TYR A 51 -3.75 -0.50 10.32
CA TYR A 51 -2.66 -0.44 9.34
C TYR A 51 -2.92 0.67 8.29
N ARG A 52 -1.83 1.22 7.75
CA ARG A 52 -1.85 2.25 6.70
C ARG A 52 -0.61 2.07 5.82
N TYR A 53 -0.76 1.29 4.74
CA TYR A 53 0.38 0.95 3.87
C TYR A 53 0.72 2.06 2.89
N VAL A 54 2.03 2.30 2.73
CA VAL A 54 2.63 3.23 1.78
C VAL A 54 3.80 2.55 1.09
N VAL A 55 3.83 2.57 -0.23
CA VAL A 55 5.04 2.22 -0.99
C VAL A 55 5.98 3.41 -0.92
N GLN A 56 7.13 3.23 -0.26
CA GLN A 56 8.14 4.28 -0.09
C GLN A 56 9.14 4.31 -1.22
N GLN A 57 9.65 3.12 -1.60
CA GLN A 57 10.63 2.97 -2.66
C GLN A 57 10.34 1.72 -3.47
N SER A 58 10.68 1.79 -4.74
CA SER A 58 10.65 0.63 -5.63
C SER A 58 11.63 0.80 -6.78
N SER A 59 12.28 -0.30 -7.18
CA SER A 59 13.11 -0.35 -8.38
C SER A 59 12.99 -1.73 -9.03
N ILE A 60 13.10 -1.76 -10.36
CA ILE A 60 13.06 -3.00 -11.13
C ILE A 60 14.39 -3.13 -11.86
N ASP A 61 15.11 -4.21 -11.56
CA ASP A 61 16.31 -4.61 -12.28
C ASP A 61 15.97 -5.69 -13.31
N PHE A 62 16.30 -5.39 -14.56
CA PHE A 62 16.19 -6.34 -15.65
C PHE A 62 17.41 -6.17 -16.56
N HIS A 63 18.33 -7.14 -16.52
CA HIS A 63 19.67 -6.96 -17.06
C HIS A 63 19.88 -7.52 -18.45
N SER A 64 18.99 -8.36 -18.97
CA SER A 64 19.30 -9.02 -20.24
C SER A 64 18.08 -9.55 -20.98
N VAL A 65 18.18 -9.49 -22.32
CA VAL A 65 17.28 -10.21 -23.24
C VAL A 65 17.35 -11.73 -23.06
N LEU A 66 18.39 -12.22 -22.38
CA LEU A 66 18.61 -13.65 -22.08
C LEU A 66 18.08 -14.05 -20.69
N ASP A 67 17.80 -13.08 -19.82
CA ASP A 67 17.26 -13.34 -18.49
C ASP A 67 15.75 -13.42 -18.55
N ASP A 68 15.23 -14.60 -18.24
CA ASP A 68 13.78 -14.82 -18.11
C ASP A 68 13.20 -14.22 -16.81
N THR A 69 14.00 -13.47 -16.06
CA THR A 69 13.64 -13.01 -14.71
C THR A 69 14.04 -11.55 -14.48
N ALA A 70 13.09 -10.72 -14.13
CA ALA A 70 13.34 -9.38 -13.58
C ALA A 70 13.27 -9.42 -12.04
N THR A 71 14.02 -8.56 -11.37
CA THR A 71 13.98 -8.43 -9.92
C THR A 71 13.34 -7.11 -9.52
N LEU A 72 12.28 -7.16 -8.73
CA LEU A 72 11.66 -5.99 -8.10
C LEU A 72 12.15 -5.86 -6.67
N TYR A 73 12.74 -4.73 -6.33
CA TYR A 73 13.01 -4.30 -4.96
C TYR A 73 11.90 -3.35 -4.54
N LEU A 74 11.34 -3.55 -3.36
CA LEU A 74 10.17 -2.85 -2.90
C LEU A 74 10.25 -2.59 -1.40
N THR A 75 10.13 -1.34 -0.99
CA THR A 75 9.99 -0.94 0.43
C THR A 75 8.55 -0.51 0.68
N VAL A 76 7.87 -1.21 1.57
CA VAL A 76 6.50 -0.90 2.01
C VAL A 76 6.52 -0.54 3.48
N ALA A 77 6.05 0.66 3.81
CA ALA A 77 5.84 1.08 5.18
C ALA A 77 4.39 0.88 5.62
N ASN A 78 4.22 0.61 6.89
CA ASN A 78 2.94 0.69 7.57
C ASN A 78 2.97 1.89 8.52
N THR A 79 2.48 3.02 8.06
CA THR A 79 2.42 4.26 8.86
C THR A 79 1.24 4.28 9.83
N GLY A 80 0.46 3.21 9.90
CA GLY A 80 -0.60 3.03 10.90
C GLY A 80 -0.05 2.55 12.24
N PHE A 81 -0.87 2.64 13.28
CA PHE A 81 -0.46 2.32 14.66
C PHE A 81 -0.33 0.82 14.95
N SER A 82 -0.87 -0.05 14.11
CA SER A 82 -0.80 -1.49 14.32
C SER A 82 -0.63 -2.28 13.02
N SER A 83 -0.11 -3.50 13.15
CA SER A 83 -0.04 -4.46 12.06
C SER A 83 -1.45 -4.94 11.66
N ALA A 84 -1.56 -5.47 10.45
CA ALA A 84 -2.76 -6.23 10.08
C ALA A 84 -2.68 -7.65 10.67
N TYR A 85 -3.80 -8.14 11.20
CA TYR A 85 -3.90 -9.53 11.69
C TYR A 85 -4.12 -10.52 10.55
N THR A 86 -4.79 -10.08 9.48
CA THR A 86 -5.13 -10.92 8.34
C THR A 86 -4.01 -10.88 7.31
N LYS A 87 -3.61 -12.06 6.81
CA LYS A 87 -2.75 -12.15 5.63
C LYS A 87 -3.57 -11.80 4.38
N PHE A 88 -3.14 -10.77 3.66
CA PHE A 88 -3.75 -10.37 2.40
C PHE A 88 -3.14 -11.13 1.23
N THR A 89 -3.93 -11.35 0.18
CA THR A 89 -3.38 -11.77 -1.10
C THR A 89 -2.70 -10.57 -1.73
N THR A 90 -1.41 -10.72 -2.04
CA THR A 90 -0.60 -9.65 -2.62
C THR A 90 -0.15 -10.05 -4.01
N ASP A 91 -0.52 -9.25 -4.99
CA ASP A 91 -0.27 -9.50 -6.41
C ASP A 91 0.51 -8.32 -7.03
N LEU A 92 1.30 -8.61 -8.04
CA LEU A 92 1.77 -7.63 -9.01
C LEU A 92 0.89 -7.71 -10.26
N ILE A 93 0.48 -6.56 -10.75
CA ILE A 93 -0.30 -6.40 -11.97
C ILE A 93 0.59 -5.74 -13.00
N LEU A 94 0.93 -6.49 -14.06
CA LEU A 94 1.73 -6.02 -15.18
C LEU A 94 0.78 -5.61 -16.30
N THR A 95 0.67 -4.32 -16.56
CA THR A 95 -0.22 -3.79 -17.61
C THR A 95 0.61 -3.31 -18.79
N SER A 96 0.41 -3.95 -19.93
CA SER A 96 1.07 -3.54 -21.19
C SER A 96 0.60 -2.14 -21.59
N LYS A 97 1.55 -1.24 -21.85
CA LYS A 97 1.25 0.12 -22.33
C LYS A 97 0.71 0.13 -23.77
N ASP A 98 1.08 -0.88 -24.54
CA ASP A 98 0.71 -0.96 -25.97
C ASP A 98 -0.72 -1.49 -26.16
N THR A 99 -1.11 -2.49 -25.34
CA THR A 99 -2.37 -3.21 -25.54
C THR A 99 -3.40 -2.96 -24.43
N GLY A 100 -2.98 -2.39 -23.29
CA GLY A 100 -3.79 -2.24 -22.08
C GLY A 100 -4.12 -3.56 -21.36
N LYS A 101 -3.64 -4.70 -21.87
CA LYS A 101 -3.86 -6.01 -21.23
C LYS A 101 -3.01 -6.12 -19.96
N SER A 102 -3.60 -6.74 -18.95
CA SER A 102 -2.94 -6.93 -17.66
C SER A 102 -2.75 -8.42 -17.36
N GLU A 103 -1.57 -8.75 -16.86
CA GLU A 103 -1.26 -10.06 -16.31
C GLU A 103 -1.05 -9.95 -14.79
N LYS A 104 -1.45 -11.00 -14.08
CA LYS A 104 -1.33 -11.08 -12.63
C LYS A 104 -0.21 -12.03 -12.25
N VAL A 105 0.71 -11.57 -11.40
CA VAL A 105 1.76 -12.37 -10.78
C VAL A 105 1.55 -12.37 -9.27
N GLU A 106 1.35 -13.54 -8.68
CA GLU A 106 1.23 -13.68 -7.23
C GLU A 106 2.59 -13.48 -6.56
N THR A 107 2.59 -12.83 -5.40
CA THR A 107 3.80 -12.58 -4.63
C THR A 107 3.83 -13.37 -3.33
N THR A 108 5.02 -13.48 -2.73
CA THR A 108 5.23 -14.07 -1.41
C THR A 108 5.15 -13.07 -0.27
N ILE A 109 4.79 -11.80 -0.55
CA ILE A 109 4.71 -10.76 0.48
C ILE A 109 3.68 -11.15 1.53
N ASP A 110 4.13 -11.18 2.79
CA ASP A 110 3.23 -11.29 3.94
C ASP A 110 3.12 -9.91 4.62
N ASN A 111 2.00 -9.25 4.42
CA ASN A 111 1.73 -7.93 4.97
C ASN A 111 1.76 -7.87 6.50
N ARG A 112 1.64 -9.01 7.19
CA ARG A 112 1.68 -9.09 8.65
C ARG A 112 3.10 -8.89 9.21
N SER A 113 4.14 -9.09 8.38
CA SER A 113 5.53 -8.79 8.75
C SER A 113 5.82 -7.29 8.83
N ILE A 114 4.92 -6.43 8.29
CA ILE A 114 5.09 -4.98 8.33
C ILE A 114 4.42 -4.46 9.60
N ALA A 115 5.22 -4.27 10.66
CA ALA A 115 4.72 -3.79 11.94
C ALA A 115 4.10 -2.37 11.83
N GLY A 116 3.29 -1.99 12.83
CA GLY A 116 2.78 -0.62 12.93
C GLY A 116 3.92 0.37 13.11
N ASN A 117 3.88 1.48 12.38
CA ASN A 117 4.90 2.53 12.36
C ASN A 117 6.31 2.02 11.98
N ASP A 118 6.37 1.05 11.06
CA ASP A 118 7.59 0.41 10.61
C ASP A 118 7.54 0.15 9.09
N PHE A 119 8.62 -0.35 8.51
CA PHE A 119 8.69 -0.73 7.10
C PHE A 119 9.33 -2.11 6.91
N SER A 120 9.10 -2.69 5.76
CA SER A 120 9.77 -3.92 5.33
C SER A 120 10.23 -3.81 3.89
N GLU A 121 11.36 -4.43 3.61
CA GLU A 121 11.95 -4.52 2.28
C GLU A 121 11.69 -5.89 1.70
N PHE A 122 11.30 -5.93 0.44
CA PHE A 122 11.01 -7.15 -0.29
C PHE A 122 11.84 -7.20 -1.57
N LYS A 123 12.39 -8.37 -1.83
CA LYS A 123 13.03 -8.71 -3.11
C LYS A 123 12.20 -9.78 -3.79
N LEU A 124 11.61 -9.44 -4.93
CA LEU A 124 10.69 -10.31 -5.66
C LEU A 124 11.26 -10.64 -7.04
N SER A 125 11.26 -11.91 -7.39
CA SER A 125 11.62 -12.37 -8.73
C SER A 125 10.37 -12.46 -9.60
N LEU A 126 10.39 -11.82 -10.76
CA LEU A 126 9.33 -11.79 -11.75
C LEU A 126 9.74 -12.62 -12.94
N ASN A 127 9.08 -13.76 -13.17
CA ASN A 127 9.28 -14.50 -14.41
C ASN A 127 8.64 -13.73 -15.57
N VAL A 128 9.45 -13.30 -16.54
CA VAL A 128 9.01 -12.49 -17.68
C VAL A 128 8.97 -13.27 -18.98
N ARG A 129 9.32 -14.56 -18.96
CA ARG A 129 9.42 -15.43 -20.14
C ARG A 129 8.13 -15.53 -20.96
N SER A 130 6.98 -15.51 -20.29
CA SER A 130 5.67 -15.59 -20.93
C SER A 130 5.17 -14.24 -21.46
N LEU A 131 5.81 -13.15 -21.07
CA LEU A 131 5.41 -11.81 -21.48
C LEU A 131 5.89 -11.51 -22.91
N LYS A 132 5.06 -10.79 -23.65
CA LYS A 132 5.44 -10.31 -24.98
C LYS A 132 6.40 -9.14 -24.85
N LYS A 133 7.21 -8.90 -25.90
CA LYS A 133 8.01 -7.68 -26.01
C LYS A 133 7.13 -6.44 -25.89
N GLY A 134 7.63 -5.41 -25.25
CA GLY A 134 6.90 -4.17 -25.00
C GLY A 134 7.15 -3.57 -23.61
N THR A 135 6.49 -2.48 -23.31
CA THR A 135 6.62 -1.78 -22.04
C THR A 135 5.41 -2.05 -21.13
N TYR A 136 5.70 -2.42 -19.91
CA TYR A 136 4.69 -2.74 -18.89
C TYR A 136 4.77 -1.79 -17.70
N THR A 137 3.63 -1.30 -17.25
CA THR A 137 3.51 -0.70 -15.92
C THR A 137 3.32 -1.83 -14.91
N VAL A 138 4.18 -1.88 -13.91
CA VAL A 138 4.09 -2.84 -12.79
C VAL A 138 3.43 -2.14 -11.62
N SER A 139 2.35 -2.72 -11.09
CA SER A 139 1.59 -2.15 -9.97
C SER A 139 1.39 -3.19 -8.88
N LEU A 140 1.53 -2.77 -7.62
CA LEU A 140 1.24 -3.60 -6.45
C LEU A 140 -0.25 -3.54 -6.12
N ARG A 141 -0.82 -4.71 -5.75
CA ARG A 141 -2.20 -4.85 -5.32
C ARG A 141 -2.29 -5.75 -4.11
N MET A 142 -3.04 -5.32 -3.11
CA MET A 142 -3.40 -6.15 -1.97
C MET A 142 -4.91 -6.33 -1.89
N LYS A 143 -5.36 -7.53 -1.49
CA LYS A 143 -6.77 -7.89 -1.38
C LYS A 143 -7.01 -8.73 -0.13
N ASP A 144 -8.02 -8.38 0.63
CA ASP A 144 -8.49 -9.17 1.75
C ASP A 144 -9.15 -10.48 1.22
N PRO A 145 -8.66 -11.67 1.62
CA PRO A 145 -9.18 -12.94 1.14
C PRO A 145 -10.59 -13.24 1.66
N TYR A 146 -11.03 -12.65 2.77
CA TYR A 146 -12.33 -12.87 3.39
C TYR A 146 -13.40 -11.91 2.87
N THR A 147 -13.15 -10.61 2.97
CA THR A 147 -14.11 -9.59 2.55
C THR A 147 -14.09 -9.33 1.05
N LYS A 148 -13.08 -9.84 0.34
CA LYS A 148 -12.82 -9.61 -1.09
C LYS A 148 -12.58 -8.14 -1.44
N ASN A 149 -12.43 -7.27 -0.45
CA ASN A 149 -12.13 -5.85 -0.65
C ASN A 149 -10.65 -5.64 -0.98
N TYR A 150 -10.38 -4.61 -1.79
CA TYR A 150 -9.02 -4.17 -2.04
C TYR A 150 -8.52 -3.31 -0.88
N ILE A 151 -7.26 -3.49 -0.54
CA ILE A 151 -6.55 -2.65 0.43
C ILE A 151 -5.99 -1.45 -0.34
N HIS A 152 -6.41 -0.26 0.06
CA HIS A 152 -5.95 0.98 -0.55
C HIS A 152 -4.64 1.42 0.10
N PHE A 153 -3.67 1.75 -0.75
CA PHE A 153 -2.42 2.36 -0.30
C PHE A 153 -2.63 3.85 -0.04
N ALA A 154 -1.90 4.38 0.92
CA ALA A 154 -1.98 5.79 1.29
C ALA A 154 -1.00 6.68 0.49
N ASN A 155 -0.51 6.18 -0.65
CA ASN A 155 0.27 6.96 -1.59
C ASN A 155 -0.60 8.07 -2.21
N LYS A 156 -0.04 9.29 -2.31
CA LYS A 156 -0.73 10.45 -2.86
C LYS A 156 -1.27 10.18 -4.27
N GLY A 157 -2.55 10.41 -4.48
CA GLY A 157 -3.25 10.15 -5.76
C GLY A 157 -3.72 8.71 -5.95
N TYR A 158 -3.39 7.78 -5.03
CA TYR A 158 -3.79 6.37 -5.12
C TYR A 158 -4.68 5.91 -3.97
N GLU A 159 -5.13 6.80 -3.11
CA GLU A 159 -5.88 6.50 -1.88
C GLU A 159 -7.23 5.83 -2.15
N LYS A 160 -7.74 5.93 -3.38
CA LYS A 160 -8.97 5.25 -3.85
C LYS A 160 -8.69 4.21 -4.92
N SER A 161 -7.45 4.05 -5.34
CA SER A 161 -7.07 3.07 -6.36
C SER A 161 -6.98 1.66 -5.78
N LYS A 162 -7.24 0.66 -6.61
CA LYS A 162 -7.06 -0.75 -6.26
C LYS A 162 -5.59 -1.20 -6.34
N THR A 163 -4.75 -0.39 -6.99
CA THR A 163 -3.33 -0.68 -7.24
C THR A 163 -2.51 0.57 -7.04
N VAL A 164 -1.23 0.40 -6.72
CA VAL A 164 -0.24 1.48 -6.70
C VAL A 164 0.92 1.10 -7.65
N PRO A 165 1.33 1.98 -8.59
CA PRO A 165 2.44 1.68 -9.49
C PRO A 165 3.75 1.60 -8.70
N VAL A 166 4.57 0.59 -9.03
CA VAL A 166 5.87 0.33 -8.41
C VAL A 166 7.01 0.32 -9.42
N GLY A 167 6.72 0.54 -10.69
CA GLY A 167 7.76 0.68 -11.72
C GLY A 167 7.27 0.42 -13.12
N THR A 168 8.24 0.45 -14.03
CA THR A 168 8.05 0.14 -15.45
C THR A 168 9.08 -0.90 -15.85
N LEU A 169 8.65 -1.92 -16.58
CA LEU A 169 9.48 -2.98 -17.14
C LEU A 169 9.42 -2.90 -18.67
N THR A 170 10.57 -2.85 -19.33
CA THR A 170 10.66 -2.86 -20.81
C THR A 170 11.36 -4.13 -21.25
N LEU A 171 10.66 -4.94 -22.05
CA LEU A 171 11.15 -6.18 -22.66
C LEU A 171 11.46 -5.92 -24.14
N GLN A 172 12.70 -6.15 -24.53
CA GLN A 172 13.21 -5.95 -25.89
C GLN A 172 13.20 -7.22 -26.72
#